data_dc150fdcac9125bfc0cf5c785138f95c
#
_entry.id   dc150fdcac9125bfc0cf5c785138f95c
#
_cell.length_a   1.000
_cell.length_b   1.000
_cell.length_c   1.000
_cell.angle_alpha   90.00
_cell.angle_beta   90.00
_cell.angle_gamma   90.00
#
_symmetry.space_group_name_H-M   'P 1'
#
loop_
_entity.id
_entity.type
_entity.pdbx_description
1 polymer ?
#
loop_
_entity_poly.entity_id
_entity_poly.type
_entity_poly.pdbx_seq_one_letter_code
_entity_poly.pdbx_strand_id
1 'polypeptide(L)'
;MKKYLPILRNSPFFKGLTDNEILSILHCVNATTIYRERGSYIFRAGDSTEVMGLVVSGCVLVMQEDLWGHRNILSKCHAGDFFGEPYAASPGAVLNVSVAADEDCEIIFLNVQRLLVSCPTACEHHQKLIRNLVSVLANKILILNDKITHVGKRTINSKCFLFVFI
;
A
#
# COMPACT_ATOMS: atom_id res chain seq x y z
N MET A 1 -7.73 5.35 17.68
CA MET A 1 -8.47 5.00 16.45
C MET A 1 -9.57 6.01 16.09
N LYS A 2 -10.48 6.41 17.01
CA LYS A 2 -11.59 7.34 16.68
C LYS A 2 -11.17 8.63 15.98
N LYS A 3 -10.01 9.23 16.36
CA LYS A 3 -9.50 10.48 15.75
C LYS A 3 -9.22 10.35 14.24
N TYR A 4 -9.04 9.16 13.71
CA TYR A 4 -8.73 8.92 12.30
C TYR A 4 -9.96 8.59 11.43
N LEU A 5 -11.16 8.45 12.02
CA LEU A 5 -12.38 8.14 11.29
C LEU A 5 -12.64 9.02 10.06
N PRO A 6 -12.39 10.35 10.09
CA PRO A 6 -12.57 11.19 8.91
C PRO A 6 -11.73 10.76 7.70
N ILE A 7 -10.49 10.30 7.94
CA ILE A 7 -9.59 9.81 6.90
C ILE A 7 -9.99 8.40 6.47
N LEU A 8 -10.31 7.54 7.43
CA LEU A 8 -10.70 6.15 7.18
C LEU A 8 -11.96 6.06 6.30
N ARG A 9 -12.98 6.90 6.54
CA ARG A 9 -14.20 6.96 5.73
C ARG A 9 -13.94 7.29 4.26
N ASN A 10 -12.94 8.14 3.99
CA ASN A 10 -12.59 8.56 2.64
C ASN A 10 -11.70 7.55 1.91
N SER A 11 -11.13 6.58 2.62
CA SER A 11 -10.32 5.55 2.01
C SER A 11 -11.17 4.54 1.25
N PRO A 12 -10.82 4.19 -0.01
CA PRO A 12 -11.52 3.18 -0.79
C PRO A 12 -11.64 1.83 -0.09
N PHE A 13 -10.71 1.50 0.80
CA PHE A 13 -10.69 0.26 1.56
C PHE A 13 -11.87 0.13 2.53
N PHE A 14 -12.32 1.23 3.13
CA PHE A 14 -13.44 1.26 4.07
C PHE A 14 -14.76 1.69 3.42
N LYS A 15 -14.80 1.79 2.09
CA LYS A 15 -16.00 2.21 1.36
C LYS A 15 -17.23 1.39 1.72
N GLY A 16 -18.33 2.08 2.06
CA GLY A 16 -19.62 1.46 2.38
C GLY A 16 -19.69 0.86 3.79
N LEU A 17 -18.75 1.18 4.66
CA LEU A 17 -18.76 0.83 6.08
C LEU A 17 -19.12 2.04 6.93
N THR A 18 -19.89 1.79 8.00
CA THR A 18 -20.20 2.78 9.04
C THR A 18 -19.01 2.91 10.01
N ASP A 19 -18.96 3.97 10.80
CA ASP A 19 -17.92 4.19 11.82
C ASP A 19 -17.77 3.04 12.80
N ASN A 20 -18.89 2.51 13.27
CA ASN A 20 -18.87 1.41 14.22
C ASN A 20 -18.31 0.13 13.58
N GLU A 21 -18.64 -0.12 12.32
CA GLU A 21 -18.10 -1.24 11.55
C GLU A 21 -16.58 -1.07 11.33
N ILE A 22 -16.13 0.14 10.96
CA ILE A 22 -14.70 0.45 10.81
C ILE A 22 -13.96 0.19 12.12
N LEU A 23 -14.44 0.71 13.24
CA LEU A 23 -13.81 0.51 14.54
C LEU A 23 -13.77 -0.95 14.96
N SER A 24 -14.86 -1.70 14.71
CA SER A 24 -14.93 -3.14 14.99
C SER A 24 -13.89 -3.91 14.16
N ILE A 25 -13.79 -3.61 12.87
CA ILE A 25 -12.82 -4.24 11.97
C ILE A 25 -11.39 -3.93 12.40
N LEU A 26 -11.07 -2.67 12.72
CA LEU A 26 -9.73 -2.28 13.19
C LEU A 26 -9.31 -3.08 14.43
N HIS A 27 -10.25 -3.38 15.31
CA HIS A 27 -10.00 -4.26 16.45
C HIS A 27 -9.74 -5.71 16.01
N CYS A 28 -10.58 -6.24 15.12
CA CYS A 28 -10.45 -7.62 14.61
C CYS A 28 -9.11 -7.88 13.91
N VAL A 29 -8.65 -6.94 13.09
CA VAL A 29 -7.37 -7.05 12.36
C VAL A 29 -6.15 -6.63 13.18
N ASN A 30 -6.35 -6.43 14.50
CA ASN A 30 -5.30 -5.99 15.44
C ASN A 30 -4.57 -4.73 14.94
N ALA A 31 -5.35 -3.71 14.56
CA ALA A 31 -4.81 -2.46 14.06
C ALA A 31 -3.99 -1.72 15.12
N THR A 32 -2.77 -1.35 14.77
CA THR A 32 -1.86 -0.58 15.63
C THR A 32 -1.47 0.73 14.95
N THR A 33 -1.25 1.78 15.75
CA THR A 33 -0.81 3.08 15.22
C THR A 33 0.64 3.29 15.58
N ILE A 34 1.44 3.72 14.60
CA ILE A 34 2.82 4.13 14.80
C ILE A 34 3.04 5.56 14.29
N TYR A 35 3.99 6.24 14.91
CA TYR A 35 4.57 7.49 14.41
C TYR A 35 5.95 7.22 13.85
N ARG A 36 6.31 7.92 12.77
CA ARG A 36 7.64 7.88 12.17
C ARG A 36 8.07 9.30 11.80
N GLU A 37 9.28 9.64 12.20
CA GLU A 37 9.93 10.89 11.80
C GLU A 37 10.39 10.81 10.35
N ARG A 38 10.46 11.94 9.69
CA ARG A 38 10.98 12.08 8.33
C ARG A 38 12.33 11.35 8.17
N GLY A 39 12.48 10.61 7.09
CA GLY A 39 13.67 9.83 6.77
C GLY A 39 13.75 8.45 7.44
N SER A 40 12.84 8.15 8.38
CA SER A 40 12.80 6.83 9.02
C SER A 40 12.27 5.76 8.08
N TYR A 41 12.90 4.57 8.08
CA TYR A 41 12.36 3.41 7.38
C TYR A 41 11.18 2.80 8.15
N ILE A 42 10.16 2.42 7.40
CA ILE A 42 8.97 1.73 7.88
C ILE A 42 9.09 0.24 7.54
N PHE A 43 9.46 -0.05 6.29
CA PHE A 43 9.82 -1.38 5.79
C PHE A 43 11.17 -1.31 5.05
N ARG A 44 11.93 -2.38 5.07
CA ARG A 44 13.19 -2.50 4.33
C ARG A 44 13.08 -3.62 3.30
N ALA A 45 13.70 -3.42 2.14
CA ALA A 45 13.90 -4.48 1.18
C ALA A 45 14.69 -5.63 1.84
N GLY A 46 14.26 -6.86 1.59
CA GLY A 46 14.81 -8.05 2.22
C GLY A 46 14.02 -8.57 3.44
N ASP A 47 13.19 -7.71 4.05
CA ASP A 47 12.31 -8.13 5.15
C ASP A 47 11.03 -8.81 4.61
N SER A 48 10.28 -9.46 5.49
CA SER A 48 8.91 -9.92 5.25
C SER A 48 7.94 -9.18 6.13
N THR A 49 6.68 -9.09 5.73
CA THR A 49 5.64 -8.43 6.52
C THR A 49 4.30 -9.13 6.40
N GLU A 50 3.56 -9.19 7.51
CA GLU A 50 2.15 -9.64 7.56
C GLU A 50 1.18 -8.46 7.69
N VAL A 51 1.73 -7.24 7.79
CA VAL A 51 0.93 -6.03 7.96
C VAL A 51 1.06 -5.12 6.75
N MET A 52 -0.05 -4.53 6.34
CA MET A 52 -0.06 -3.39 5.43
C MET A 52 -0.18 -2.09 6.22
N GLY A 53 0.37 -1.00 5.68
CA GLY A 53 0.28 0.33 6.27
C GLY A 53 -0.80 1.18 5.59
N LEU A 54 -1.57 1.90 6.39
CA LEU A 54 -2.43 3.00 5.97
C LEU A 54 -1.86 4.30 6.50
N VAL A 55 -1.53 5.23 5.62
CA VAL A 55 -1.09 6.56 6.02
C VAL A 55 -2.27 7.36 6.53
N VAL A 56 -2.18 7.90 7.74
CA VAL A 56 -3.24 8.76 8.30
C VAL A 56 -2.81 10.23 8.44
N SER A 57 -1.51 10.50 8.45
CA SER A 57 -0.96 11.85 8.27
C SER A 57 0.44 11.78 7.68
N GLY A 58 0.88 12.84 7.02
CA GLY A 58 2.17 12.91 6.33
C GLY A 58 2.20 12.15 5.00
N CYS A 59 3.40 11.77 4.59
CA CYS A 59 3.65 11.10 3.32
C CYS A 59 4.74 10.03 3.48
N VAL A 60 4.58 8.91 2.79
CA VAL A 60 5.61 7.86 2.70
C VAL A 60 6.02 7.59 1.26
N LEU A 61 7.27 7.24 1.05
CA LEU A 61 7.84 6.85 -0.23
C LEU A 61 8.01 5.33 -0.29
N VAL A 62 7.51 4.74 -1.36
CA VAL A 62 7.85 3.37 -1.75
C VAL A 62 8.96 3.47 -2.77
N MET A 63 10.12 2.88 -2.47
CA MET A 63 11.32 3.02 -3.29
C MET A 63 12.03 1.69 -3.47
N GLN A 64 12.78 1.59 -4.56
CA GLN A 64 13.71 0.51 -4.84
C GLN A 64 15.12 1.09 -4.86
N GLU A 65 16.02 0.44 -4.15
CA GLU A 65 17.45 0.80 -4.15
C GLU A 65 18.20 -0.21 -5.01
N ASP A 66 19.09 0.28 -5.88
CA ASP A 66 19.98 -0.58 -6.66
C ASP A 66 21.27 -0.89 -5.88
N LEU A 67 22.11 -1.75 -6.45
CA LEU A 67 23.40 -2.16 -5.85
C LEU A 67 24.39 -1.00 -5.68
N TRP A 68 24.18 0.12 -6.36
CA TRP A 68 25.02 1.33 -6.27
C TRP A 68 24.43 2.40 -5.35
N GLY A 69 23.29 2.11 -4.69
CA GLY A 69 22.63 3.03 -3.76
C GLY A 69 21.75 4.09 -4.44
N HIS A 70 21.48 3.97 -5.75
CA HIS A 70 20.50 4.85 -6.40
C HIS A 70 19.10 4.48 -5.97
N ARG A 71 18.31 5.49 -5.63
CA ARG A 71 16.93 5.34 -5.19
C ARG A 71 15.96 5.65 -6.32
N ASN A 72 15.19 4.67 -6.72
CA ASN A 72 14.08 4.84 -7.66
C ASN A 72 12.76 4.89 -6.88
N ILE A 73 12.11 6.05 -6.87
CA ILE A 73 10.80 6.23 -6.22
C ILE A 73 9.74 5.63 -7.12
N LEU A 74 9.10 4.56 -6.65
CA LEU A 74 8.04 3.86 -7.36
C LEU A 74 6.68 4.55 -7.13
N SER A 75 6.40 4.98 -5.90
CA SER A 75 5.18 5.71 -5.55
C SER A 75 5.34 6.55 -4.28
N LYS A 76 4.49 7.57 -4.17
CA LYS A 76 4.22 8.32 -2.94
C LYS A 76 2.83 7.94 -2.43
N CYS A 77 2.72 7.71 -1.12
CA CYS A 77 1.47 7.42 -0.46
C CYS A 77 1.17 8.54 0.53
N HIS A 78 0.02 9.17 0.35
CA HIS A 78 -0.50 10.27 1.19
C HIS A 78 -1.57 9.76 2.15
N ALA A 79 -2.10 10.65 2.99
CA ALA A 79 -3.18 10.30 3.90
C ALA A 79 -4.38 9.66 3.17
N GLY A 80 -4.79 8.47 3.61
CA GLY A 80 -5.82 7.64 2.99
C GLY A 80 -5.29 6.54 2.07
N ASP A 81 -3.99 6.58 1.69
CA ASP A 81 -3.37 5.56 0.83
C ASP A 81 -2.80 4.41 1.64
N PHE A 82 -2.72 3.25 0.97
CA PHE A 82 -2.14 2.02 1.51
C PHE A 82 -0.81 1.68 0.85
N PHE A 83 0.03 0.96 1.61
CA PHE A 83 1.28 0.39 1.11
C PHE A 83 1.56 -0.98 1.76
N GLY A 84 2.34 -1.82 1.08
CA GLY A 84 2.76 -3.13 1.58
C GLY A 84 1.72 -4.24 1.42
N GLU A 85 0.54 -3.97 0.84
CA GLU A 85 -0.57 -4.92 0.72
C GLU A 85 -0.18 -6.20 -0.04
N PRO A 86 0.54 -6.14 -1.17
CA PRO A 86 0.88 -7.36 -1.92
C PRO A 86 1.73 -8.32 -1.10
N TYR A 87 2.67 -7.78 -0.33
CA TYR A 87 3.56 -8.58 0.51
C TYR A 87 2.83 -9.14 1.73
N ALA A 88 2.03 -8.31 2.40
CA ALA A 88 1.25 -8.72 3.56
C ALA A 88 0.19 -9.78 3.21
N ALA A 89 -0.35 -9.76 1.98
CA ALA A 89 -1.32 -10.74 1.50
C ALA A 89 -0.68 -12.04 0.99
N SER A 90 0.64 -12.05 0.76
CA SER A 90 1.37 -13.20 0.19
C SER A 90 2.31 -13.81 1.24
N PRO A 91 1.91 -14.88 1.94
CA PRO A 91 2.74 -15.50 2.98
C PRO A 91 4.14 -15.86 2.47
N GLY A 92 5.16 -15.44 3.19
CA GLY A 92 6.56 -15.70 2.84
C GLY A 92 7.14 -14.79 1.74
N ALA A 93 6.37 -13.84 1.22
CA ALA A 93 6.88 -12.86 0.27
C ALA A 93 7.91 -11.93 0.94
N VAL A 94 9.07 -11.79 0.28
CA VAL A 94 10.13 -10.88 0.70
C VAL A 94 9.95 -9.56 -0.03
N LEU A 95 10.05 -8.44 0.70
CA LEU A 95 9.96 -7.10 0.13
C LEU A 95 11.15 -6.87 -0.84
N ASN A 96 10.84 -6.50 -2.06
CA ASN A 96 11.83 -6.01 -3.03
C ASN A 96 11.87 -4.47 -3.10
N VAL A 97 11.17 -3.82 -2.18
CA VAL A 97 11.09 -2.36 -2.03
C VAL A 97 11.30 -1.97 -0.58
N SER A 98 11.80 -0.77 -0.35
CA SER A 98 11.81 -0.13 0.95
C SER A 98 10.69 0.92 1.04
N VAL A 99 10.18 1.14 2.24
CA VAL A 99 9.22 2.21 2.53
C VAL A 99 9.79 3.11 3.61
N ALA A 100 9.87 4.41 3.34
CA ALA A 100 10.38 5.40 4.27
C ALA A 100 9.46 6.62 4.37
N ALA A 101 9.51 7.31 5.50
CA ALA A 101 8.77 8.53 5.73
C ALA A 101 9.40 9.71 4.95
N ASP A 102 8.65 10.35 4.05
CA ASP A 102 9.06 11.59 3.36
C ASP A 102 8.84 12.84 4.24
N GLU A 103 7.86 12.73 5.12
CA GLU A 103 7.50 13.70 6.17
C GLU A 103 7.25 12.94 7.47
N ASP A 104 7.15 13.67 8.57
CA ASP A 104 6.65 13.11 9.82
C ASP A 104 5.26 12.52 9.59
N CYS A 105 5.08 11.24 9.89
CA CYS A 105 3.85 10.54 9.51
C CYS A 105 3.29 9.67 10.64
N GLU A 106 1.96 9.60 10.69
CA GLU A 106 1.23 8.60 11.48
C GLU A 106 0.68 7.52 10.52
N ILE A 107 0.84 6.27 10.91
CA ILE A 107 0.48 5.11 10.10
C ILE A 107 -0.32 4.15 10.95
N ILE A 108 -1.39 3.60 10.40
CA ILE A 108 -2.10 2.46 10.99
C ILE A 108 -1.63 1.20 10.28
N PHE A 109 -1.09 0.24 11.04
CA PHE A 109 -0.83 -1.10 10.55
C PHE A 109 -2.04 -2.01 10.73
N LEU A 110 -2.34 -2.79 9.70
CA LEU A 110 -3.44 -3.74 9.64
C LEU A 110 -2.87 -5.13 9.32
N ASN A 111 -3.13 -6.13 10.16
CA ASN A 111 -2.72 -7.50 9.88
C ASN A 111 -3.64 -8.10 8.80
N VAL A 112 -3.08 -8.30 7.59
CA VAL A 112 -3.82 -8.79 6.43
C VAL A 112 -4.17 -10.27 6.58
N GLN A 113 -3.33 -11.07 7.23
CA GLN A 113 -3.62 -12.48 7.45
C GLN A 113 -4.87 -12.66 8.32
N ARG A 114 -5.04 -11.83 9.36
CA ARG A 114 -6.27 -11.81 10.17
C ARG A 114 -7.51 -11.39 9.40
N LEU A 115 -7.34 -10.52 8.38
CA LEU A 115 -8.43 -10.12 7.51
C LEU A 115 -8.86 -11.26 6.58
N LEU A 116 -7.90 -12.04 6.07
CA LEU A 116 -8.16 -13.13 5.12
C LEU A 116 -8.69 -14.40 5.80
N VAL A 117 -8.37 -14.61 7.08
CA VAL A 117 -8.94 -15.70 7.87
C VAL A 117 -10.39 -15.35 8.22
N SER A 118 -11.32 -16.20 7.80
CA SER A 118 -12.74 -16.02 8.08
C SER A 118 -12.99 -15.88 9.57
N CYS A 119 -13.63 -14.78 9.96
CA CYS A 119 -14.12 -14.62 11.33
C CYS A 119 -15.10 -15.74 11.64
N PRO A 120 -15.02 -16.42 12.80
CA PRO A 120 -15.96 -17.50 13.17
C PRO A 120 -17.45 -17.06 13.11
N THR A 121 -17.70 -15.76 13.19
CA THR A 121 -19.05 -15.15 13.16
C THR A 121 -19.50 -14.73 11.75
N ALA A 122 -18.75 -15.09 10.68
CA ALA A 122 -19.09 -14.77 9.27
C ALA A 122 -19.62 -13.33 9.08
N CYS A 123 -18.92 -12.35 9.65
CA CYS A 123 -19.41 -10.98 9.72
C CYS A 123 -19.40 -10.36 8.32
N GLU A 124 -20.56 -9.85 7.88
CA GLU A 124 -20.74 -9.20 6.56
C GLU A 124 -19.70 -8.09 6.29
N HIS A 125 -19.21 -7.45 7.35
CA HIS A 125 -18.25 -6.37 7.28
C HIS A 125 -16.87 -6.87 6.79
N HIS A 126 -16.44 -8.08 7.18
CA HIS A 126 -15.22 -8.69 6.66
C HIS A 126 -15.31 -8.97 5.17
N GLN A 127 -16.46 -9.48 4.69
CA GLN A 127 -16.65 -9.73 3.26
C GLN A 127 -16.60 -8.43 2.45
N LYS A 128 -17.24 -7.35 2.94
CA LYS A 128 -17.14 -6.04 2.32
C LYS A 128 -15.68 -5.56 2.25
N LEU A 129 -14.94 -5.69 3.35
CA LEU A 129 -13.57 -5.24 3.43
C LEU A 129 -12.65 -6.02 2.47
N ILE A 130 -12.82 -7.35 2.38
CA ILE A 130 -12.08 -8.19 1.42
C ILE A 130 -12.39 -7.77 -0.02
N ARG A 131 -13.65 -7.52 -0.37
CA ARG A 131 -14.02 -7.01 -1.71
C ARG A 131 -13.39 -5.66 -2.00
N ASN A 132 -13.37 -4.76 -1.02
CA ASN A 132 -12.73 -3.47 -1.16
C ASN A 132 -11.20 -3.62 -1.34
N LEU A 133 -10.55 -4.52 -0.58
CA LEU A 133 -9.13 -4.82 -0.75
C LEU A 133 -8.83 -5.30 -2.17
N VAL A 134 -9.60 -6.26 -2.69
CA VAL A 134 -9.46 -6.75 -4.07
C VAL A 134 -9.61 -5.59 -5.07
N SER A 135 -10.59 -4.71 -4.88
CA SER A 135 -10.81 -3.54 -5.75
C SER A 135 -9.63 -2.56 -5.70
N VAL A 136 -9.07 -2.31 -4.52
CA VAL A 136 -7.89 -1.45 -4.35
C VAL A 136 -6.67 -2.04 -5.06
N LEU A 137 -6.42 -3.34 -4.89
CA LEU A 137 -5.32 -4.04 -5.55
C LEU A 137 -5.49 -4.05 -7.07
N ALA A 138 -6.71 -4.33 -7.57
CA ALA A 138 -7.01 -4.31 -9.00
C ALA A 138 -6.74 -2.92 -9.61
N ASN A 139 -7.18 -1.85 -8.95
CA ASN A 139 -6.92 -0.47 -9.41
C ASN A 139 -5.42 -0.15 -9.43
N LYS A 140 -4.66 -0.58 -8.43
CA LYS A 140 -3.20 -0.39 -8.43
C LYS A 140 -2.52 -1.13 -9.58
N ILE A 141 -2.97 -2.34 -9.91
CA ILE A 141 -2.47 -3.12 -11.05
C ILE A 141 -2.76 -2.39 -12.37
N LEU A 142 -3.97 -1.85 -12.55
CA LEU A 142 -4.32 -1.09 -13.76
C LEU A 142 -3.43 0.14 -13.93
N ILE A 143 -3.23 0.92 -12.86
CA ILE A 143 -2.33 2.09 -12.88
C ILE A 143 -0.89 1.67 -13.21
N LEU A 144 -0.42 0.55 -12.67
CA LEU A 144 0.92 0.04 -12.94
C LEU A 144 1.06 -0.39 -14.41
N ASN A 145 0.07 -1.09 -14.97
CA ASN A 145 0.04 -1.49 -16.36
C ASN A 145 0.08 -0.28 -17.32
N ASP A 146 -0.67 0.78 -17.00
CA ASP A 146 -0.63 2.02 -17.78
C ASP A 146 0.77 2.65 -17.75
N LYS A 147 1.42 2.70 -16.58
CA LYS A 147 2.80 3.21 -16.47
C LYS A 147 3.77 2.39 -17.32
N ILE A 148 3.70 1.05 -17.25
CA ILE A 148 4.55 0.15 -18.05
C ILE A 148 4.34 0.39 -19.54
N THR A 149 3.09 0.52 -19.99
CA THR A 149 2.74 0.79 -21.40
C THR A 149 3.32 2.11 -21.88
N HIS A 150 3.28 3.17 -21.05
CA HIS A 150 3.85 4.47 -21.40
C HIS A 150 5.37 4.45 -21.48
N VAL A 151 6.04 3.76 -20.57
CA VAL A 151 7.51 3.60 -20.61
C VAL A 151 7.93 2.76 -21.82
N GLY A 152 7.20 1.68 -22.13
CA GLY A 152 7.46 0.83 -23.30
C GLY A 152 7.35 1.60 -24.61
N LYS A 153 6.34 2.47 -24.77
CA LYS A 153 6.18 3.31 -25.97
C LYS A 153 7.34 4.30 -26.16
N ARG A 154 7.82 4.92 -25.09
CA ARG A 154 8.99 5.82 -25.15
C ARG A 154 10.26 5.09 -25.61
N THR A 155 10.47 3.87 -25.13
CA THR A 155 11.65 3.06 -25.49
C THR A 155 11.59 2.61 -26.97
N ILE A 156 10.41 2.30 -27.51
CA ILE A 156 10.22 1.91 -28.92
C ILE A 156 10.49 3.11 -29.84
N ASN A 157 9.95 4.29 -29.50
CA ASN A 157 10.19 5.51 -30.30
C ASN A 157 11.68 5.90 -30.32
N SER A 158 12.42 5.74 -29.22
CA SER A 158 13.87 6.01 -29.22
C SER A 158 14.67 4.99 -30.04
N LYS A 159 14.23 3.72 -30.11
CA LYS A 159 14.86 2.70 -30.94
C LYS A 159 14.53 2.86 -32.44
N CYS A 160 13.34 3.30 -32.82
CA CYS A 160 13.01 3.61 -34.21
C CYS A 160 13.83 4.78 -34.78
N PHE A 161 14.20 5.77 -33.95
CA PHE A 161 15.06 6.87 -34.42
C PHE A 161 16.51 6.45 -34.71
N LEU A 162 16.99 5.36 -34.11
CA LEU A 162 18.34 4.82 -34.36
C LEU A 162 18.43 3.98 -35.64
N PHE A 163 17.32 3.52 -36.21
CA PHE A 163 17.31 2.72 -37.44
C PHE A 163 17.08 3.53 -38.73
N VAL A 164 16.86 4.85 -38.64
CA VAL A 164 16.63 5.71 -39.80
C VAL A 164 17.90 6.49 -40.26
N PHE A 165 19.04 6.31 -39.55
CA PHE A 165 20.29 6.99 -39.87
C PHE A 165 21.47 6.01 -40.10
N ILE A 166 21.25 4.87 -40.79
CA ILE A 166 22.34 4.09 -41.40
C ILE A 166 22.00 3.88 -42.86
#